data_92351a9f207a80a5925e6c65a05cc26e
#
_entry.id   92351a9f207a80a5925e6c65a05cc26e
#
_cell.length_a   1.000
_cell.length_b   1.000
_cell.length_c   1.000
_cell.angle_alpha   90.00
_cell.angle_beta   90.00
_cell.angle_gamma   90.00
#
_symmetry.space_group_name_H-M   'P 1'
#
loop_
_entity.id
_entity.type
_entity.pdbx_description
1 polymer ?
#
loop_
_entity_poly.entity_id
_entity_poly.type
_entity_poly.pdbx_seq_one_letter_code
_entity_poly.pdbx_strand_id
1 'polypeptide(L)'
;MNEPYLAIQVVMMPRDVNPHGTIFGGVILSYIDQAGAIGARREIVLAGGPLPVLVTVAINRVEFHEPVRVGDVVRFWTRLVKIGRTSITVQVRVEAERGTEVLHVTEAELVYVGVDVSNLQRRPVPLLPDKIV
;
A
#
# COMPACT_ATOMS: atom_id res chain seq x y z
N MET A 1 -11.40 6.20 14.53
CA MET A 1 -12.11 5.57 13.43
C MET A 1 -11.15 5.41 12.27
N ASN A 2 -11.29 4.33 11.56
CA ASN A 2 -10.35 3.92 10.55
C ASN A 2 -10.81 4.36 9.16
N GLU A 3 -10.71 5.66 8.91
CA GLU A 3 -11.07 6.21 7.61
C GLU A 3 -9.99 5.94 6.57
N PRO A 4 -10.36 5.71 5.30
CA PRO A 4 -9.37 5.52 4.25
C PRO A 4 -8.54 6.78 4.05
N TYR A 5 -7.26 6.55 3.79
CA TYR A 5 -6.32 7.60 3.48
C TYR A 5 -5.87 7.48 2.02
N LEU A 6 -5.95 8.56 1.27
CA LEU A 6 -5.46 8.58 -0.11
C LEU A 6 -3.94 8.70 -0.10
N ALA A 7 -3.27 7.56 -0.28
CA ALA A 7 -1.81 7.52 -0.23
C ALA A 7 -1.16 7.94 -1.54
N ILE A 8 -1.73 7.50 -2.67
CA ILE A 8 -1.21 7.82 -4.01
C ILE A 8 -2.37 8.09 -4.95
N GLN A 9 -2.20 9.10 -5.78
CA GLN A 9 -3.07 9.37 -6.90
C GLN A 9 -2.18 9.66 -8.11
N VAL A 10 -2.40 8.95 -9.20
CA VAL A 10 -1.51 9.03 -10.36
C VAL A 10 -2.28 8.80 -11.65
N VAL A 11 -1.86 9.51 -12.71
CA VAL A 11 -2.39 9.29 -14.05
C VAL A 11 -1.56 8.20 -14.74
N MET A 12 -2.24 7.23 -15.33
CA MET A 12 -1.57 6.15 -16.07
C MET A 12 -1.07 6.64 -17.41
N MET A 13 0.18 6.34 -17.70
CA MET A 13 0.92 6.88 -18.84
C MET A 13 1.13 5.81 -19.93
N PRO A 14 1.39 6.24 -21.19
CA PRO A 14 1.63 5.29 -22.28
C PRO A 14 2.76 4.29 -22.01
N ARG A 15 3.79 4.67 -21.26
CA ARG A 15 4.92 3.77 -20.92
C ARG A 15 4.51 2.57 -20.06
N ASP A 16 3.33 2.63 -19.45
CA ASP A 16 2.83 1.59 -18.54
C ASP A 16 1.95 0.56 -19.24
N VAL A 17 1.74 0.72 -20.56
CA VAL A 17 0.81 -0.09 -21.35
C VAL A 17 1.45 -1.41 -21.75
N ASN A 18 0.66 -2.48 -21.62
CA ASN A 18 1.02 -3.81 -22.15
C ASN A 18 0.63 -3.92 -23.65
N PRO A 19 1.00 -5.02 -24.32
CA PRO A 19 0.65 -5.18 -25.74
C PRO A 19 -0.85 -5.22 -26.04
N HIS A 20 -1.69 -5.43 -25.04
CA HIS A 20 -3.16 -5.50 -25.19
C HIS A 20 -3.84 -4.14 -25.05
N GLY A 21 -3.09 -3.07 -24.77
CA GLY A 21 -3.66 -1.72 -24.62
C GLY A 21 -4.15 -1.38 -23.23
N THR A 22 -3.86 -2.21 -22.23
CA THR A 22 -4.16 -1.94 -20.83
C THR A 22 -2.87 -1.78 -20.02
N ILE A 23 -2.98 -1.27 -18.81
CA ILE A 23 -1.83 -1.06 -17.94
C ILE A 23 -1.36 -2.41 -17.39
N PHE A 24 -0.06 -2.64 -17.37
CA PHE A 24 0.52 -3.83 -16.75
C PHE A 24 0.06 -3.98 -15.31
N GLY A 25 -0.37 -5.20 -14.94
CA GLY A 25 -0.70 -5.51 -13.57
C GLY A 25 0.45 -5.24 -12.60
N GLY A 26 1.68 -5.48 -13.03
CA GLY A 26 2.88 -5.19 -12.23
C GLY A 26 3.06 -3.71 -11.90
N VAL A 27 2.62 -2.81 -12.77
CA VAL A 27 2.63 -1.37 -12.48
C VAL A 27 1.67 -1.07 -11.32
N ILE A 28 0.46 -1.60 -11.39
CA ILE A 28 -0.52 -1.41 -10.32
C ILE A 28 -0.02 -2.03 -9.01
N LEU A 29 0.57 -3.25 -9.07
CA LEU A 29 1.14 -3.91 -7.89
C LEU A 29 2.26 -3.08 -7.25
N SER A 30 3.12 -2.47 -8.06
CA SER A 30 4.18 -1.60 -7.55
C SER A 30 3.60 -0.41 -6.77
N TYR A 31 2.57 0.23 -7.30
CA TYR A 31 1.90 1.33 -6.60
C TYR A 31 1.14 0.85 -5.37
N ILE A 32 0.54 -0.34 -5.41
CA ILE A 32 -0.12 -0.93 -4.24
C ILE A 32 0.88 -1.08 -3.10
N ASP A 33 2.06 -1.61 -3.38
CA ASP A 33 3.10 -1.79 -2.38
C ASP A 33 3.59 -0.45 -1.83
N GLN A 34 3.84 0.52 -2.69
CA GLN A 34 4.23 1.86 -2.26
C GLN A 34 3.16 2.53 -1.41
N ALA A 35 1.90 2.46 -1.85
CA ALA A 35 0.78 3.05 -1.12
C ALA A 35 0.61 2.40 0.25
N GLY A 36 0.70 1.07 0.30
CA GLY A 36 0.62 0.34 1.57
C GLY A 36 1.69 0.77 2.54
N ALA A 37 2.92 0.93 2.08
CA ALA A 37 4.03 1.40 2.91
C ALA A 37 3.81 2.83 3.42
N ILE A 38 3.30 3.71 2.57
CA ILE A 38 2.97 5.10 2.96
C ILE A 38 1.89 5.09 4.04
N GLY A 39 0.82 4.31 3.83
CA GLY A 39 -0.27 4.21 4.80
C GLY A 39 0.18 3.59 6.11
N ALA A 40 0.97 2.52 6.06
CA ALA A 40 1.51 1.86 7.25
C ALA A 40 2.38 2.83 8.07
N ARG A 41 3.28 3.52 7.40
CA ARG A 41 4.14 4.52 8.03
C ARG A 41 3.31 5.61 8.73
N ARG A 42 2.30 6.11 8.05
CA ARG A 42 1.41 7.12 8.59
C ARG A 42 0.73 6.65 9.89
N GLU A 43 0.21 5.42 9.87
CA GLU A 43 -0.47 4.87 11.05
C GLU A 43 0.47 4.68 12.24
N ILE A 44 1.70 4.26 11.99
CA ILE A 44 2.71 4.11 13.06
C ILE A 44 3.02 5.47 13.68
N VAL A 45 3.22 6.50 12.85
CA VAL A 45 3.51 7.86 13.33
C VAL A 45 2.33 8.40 14.14
N LEU A 46 1.11 8.23 13.65
CA LEU A 46 -0.09 8.69 14.37
C LEU A 46 -0.25 7.98 15.72
N ALA A 47 0.21 6.74 15.83
CA ALA A 47 0.18 5.99 17.08
C ALA A 47 1.37 6.29 18.01
N GLY A 48 2.24 7.22 17.62
CA GLY A 48 3.37 7.64 18.44
C GLY A 48 4.60 6.77 18.32
N GLY A 49 4.62 5.86 17.33
CA GLY A 49 5.77 5.00 17.10
C GLY A 49 6.92 5.69 16.40
N PRO A 50 8.14 5.14 16.53
CA PRO A 50 9.26 5.59 15.73
C PRO A 50 9.03 5.26 14.25
N LEU A 51 9.88 5.77 13.38
CA LEU A 51 9.82 5.47 11.95
C LEU A 51 10.85 4.38 11.62
N PRO A 52 10.52 3.10 11.81
CA PRO A 52 11.45 2.04 11.42
C PRO A 52 11.48 1.89 9.91
N VAL A 53 12.49 1.22 9.41
CA VAL A 53 12.46 0.75 8.03
C VAL A 53 11.41 -0.35 7.94
N LEU A 54 10.49 -0.21 7.00
CA LEU A 54 9.46 -1.22 6.76
C LEU A 54 9.84 -2.05 5.55
N VAL A 55 9.74 -3.37 5.70
CA VAL A 55 9.89 -4.28 4.57
C VAL A 55 8.58 -5.01 4.31
N THR A 56 8.24 -5.17 3.05
CA THR A 56 7.06 -5.91 2.64
C THR A 56 7.31 -7.39 2.80
N VAL A 57 6.47 -8.08 3.56
CA VAL A 57 6.60 -9.53 3.76
C VAL A 57 5.48 -10.32 3.09
N ALA A 58 4.35 -9.70 2.81
CA ALA A 58 3.25 -10.38 2.13
C ALA A 58 2.35 -9.37 1.43
N ILE A 59 1.86 -9.79 0.27
CA ILE A 59 0.75 -9.13 -0.43
C ILE A 59 -0.27 -10.22 -0.67
N ASN A 60 -1.43 -10.11 -0.02
CA ASN A 60 -2.41 -11.17 -0.02
C ASN A 60 -3.51 -10.91 -1.03
N ARG A 61 -3.70 -11.91 -1.89
CA ARG A 61 -4.85 -12.11 -2.74
C ARG A 61 -5.24 -10.88 -3.57
N VAL A 62 -4.43 -10.59 -4.57
CA VAL A 62 -4.72 -9.52 -5.53
C VAL A 62 -5.46 -10.12 -6.72
N GLU A 63 -6.68 -9.64 -6.95
CA GLU A 63 -7.47 -10.00 -8.12
C GLU A 63 -7.87 -8.72 -8.83
N PHE A 64 -7.57 -8.62 -10.12
CA PHE A 64 -7.92 -7.44 -10.90
C PHE A 64 -9.33 -7.63 -11.48
N HIS A 65 -10.25 -6.76 -11.08
CA HIS A 65 -11.65 -6.84 -11.50
C HIS A 65 -11.95 -6.02 -12.74
N GLU A 66 -11.17 -4.98 -12.97
CA GLU A 66 -11.32 -4.09 -14.12
C GLU A 66 -9.95 -3.76 -14.71
N PRO A 67 -9.83 -3.71 -16.05
CA PRO A 67 -8.59 -3.24 -16.66
C PRO A 67 -8.40 -1.74 -16.45
N VAL A 68 -7.17 -1.34 -16.25
CA VAL A 68 -6.77 0.07 -16.16
C VAL A 68 -6.23 0.49 -17.52
N ARG A 69 -6.56 1.69 -17.94
CA ARG A 69 -6.20 2.22 -19.25
C ARG A 69 -5.38 3.49 -19.15
N VAL A 70 -4.64 3.80 -20.22
CA VAL A 70 -3.90 5.06 -20.31
C VAL A 70 -4.87 6.23 -20.14
N GLY A 71 -4.47 7.20 -19.32
CA GLY A 71 -5.29 8.37 -19.02
C GLY A 71 -6.19 8.21 -17.81
N ASP A 72 -6.37 6.99 -17.32
CA ASP A 72 -7.14 6.81 -16.07
C ASP A 72 -6.40 7.49 -14.91
N VAL A 73 -7.16 8.13 -14.03
CA VAL A 73 -6.65 8.61 -12.75
C VAL A 73 -6.86 7.49 -11.74
N VAL A 74 -5.78 6.95 -11.23
CA VAL A 74 -5.84 5.80 -10.32
C VAL A 74 -5.53 6.27 -8.91
N ARG A 75 -6.41 5.90 -7.97
CA ARG A 75 -6.28 6.25 -6.55
C ARG A 75 -6.06 5.01 -5.73
N PHE A 76 -5.08 5.11 -4.83
CA PHE A 76 -4.69 4.03 -3.93
C PHE A 76 -5.01 4.47 -2.52
N TRP A 77 -6.11 3.94 -1.99
CA TRP A 77 -6.61 4.23 -0.66
C TRP A 77 -6.10 3.20 0.32
N THR A 78 -5.63 3.66 1.46
CA THR A 78 -5.12 2.76 2.50
C THR A 78 -5.99 2.84 3.74
N ARG A 79 -6.06 1.70 4.43
CA ARG A 79 -6.78 1.58 5.71
C ARG A 79 -6.02 0.63 6.61
N LEU A 80 -5.87 1.00 7.87
CA LEU A 80 -5.25 0.14 8.86
C LEU A 80 -6.13 -1.07 9.13
N VAL A 81 -5.56 -2.27 9.10
CA VAL A 81 -6.22 -3.50 9.52
C VAL A 81 -5.82 -3.83 10.95
N LYS A 82 -4.51 -3.91 11.22
CA LYS A 82 -4.01 -4.13 12.59
C LYS A 82 -2.54 -3.75 12.69
N ILE A 83 -2.14 -3.39 13.91
CA ILE A 83 -0.73 -3.23 14.26
C ILE A 83 -0.39 -4.33 15.27
N GLY A 84 0.55 -5.20 14.90
CA GLY A 84 1.15 -6.16 15.80
C GLY A 84 2.39 -5.59 16.48
N ARG A 85 3.17 -6.47 17.12
CA ARG A 85 4.38 -6.03 17.81
C ARG A 85 5.44 -5.51 16.84
N THR A 86 5.73 -6.25 15.79
CA THR A 86 6.74 -5.90 14.78
C THR A 86 6.17 -5.78 13.39
N SER A 87 4.88 -6.10 13.19
CA SER A 87 4.23 -6.09 11.90
C SER A 87 3.02 -5.18 11.89
N ILE A 88 2.70 -4.69 10.71
CA ILE A 88 1.49 -3.90 10.46
C ILE A 88 0.83 -4.41 9.20
N THR A 89 -0.48 -4.58 9.26
CA THR A 89 -1.30 -4.97 8.13
C THR A 89 -2.17 -3.81 7.70
N VAL A 90 -2.10 -3.47 6.43
CA VAL A 90 -2.94 -2.43 5.84
C VAL A 90 -3.68 -3.00 4.64
N GLN A 91 -4.87 -2.47 4.38
CA GLN A 91 -5.60 -2.73 3.16
C GLN A 91 -5.33 -1.60 2.18
N VAL A 92 -5.08 -1.94 0.93
CA VAL A 92 -5.01 -0.98 -0.16
C VAL A 92 -6.17 -1.28 -1.11
N ARG A 93 -7.00 -0.28 -1.35
CA ARG A 93 -8.09 -0.34 -2.31
C ARG A 93 -7.76 0.57 -3.48
N VAL A 94 -7.91 0.04 -4.68
CA VAL A 94 -7.54 0.73 -5.91
C VAL A 94 -8.78 1.02 -6.74
N GLU A 95 -8.94 2.28 -7.13
CA GLU A 95 -10.00 2.69 -8.03
C GLU A 95 -9.43 3.49 -9.20
N ALA A 96 -10.08 3.42 -10.34
CA ALA A 96 -9.71 4.18 -11.53
C ALA A 96 -10.86 5.11 -11.93
N GLU A 97 -10.54 6.37 -12.12
CA GLU A 97 -11.49 7.33 -12.66
C GLU A 97 -11.24 7.47 -14.17
N ARG A 98 -12.27 7.17 -14.93
CA ARG A 98 -12.27 7.24 -16.39
C ARG A 98 -13.42 8.11 -16.83
N GLY A 99 -13.13 9.36 -17.22
CA GLY A 99 -14.18 10.33 -17.46
C GLY A 99 -14.98 10.59 -16.19
N THR A 100 -16.26 10.27 -16.21
CA THR A 100 -17.14 10.43 -15.03
C THR A 100 -17.36 9.12 -14.27
N GLU A 101 -16.81 8.00 -14.76
CA GLU A 101 -16.93 6.71 -14.09
C GLU A 101 -15.81 6.51 -13.09
N VAL A 102 -16.14 5.89 -11.97
CA VAL A 102 -15.17 5.38 -11.00
C VAL A 102 -15.31 3.87 -10.94
N LEU A 103 -14.24 3.18 -11.28
CA LEU A 103 -14.22 1.72 -11.38
C LEU A 103 -13.41 1.14 -10.23
N HIS A 104 -13.94 0.11 -9.58
CA HIS A 104 -13.17 -0.65 -8.58
C HIS A 104 -12.23 -1.59 -9.31
N VAL A 105 -10.91 -1.36 -9.16
CA VAL A 105 -9.89 -2.15 -9.85
C VAL A 105 -9.50 -3.38 -9.05
N THR A 106 -9.10 -3.19 -7.82
CA THR A 106 -8.67 -4.28 -6.96
C THR A 106 -8.54 -3.81 -5.51
N GLU A 107 -8.29 -4.77 -4.64
CA GLU A 107 -7.90 -4.52 -3.26
C GLU A 107 -6.95 -5.61 -2.80
N ALA A 108 -6.14 -5.31 -1.82
CA ALA A 108 -5.18 -6.26 -1.27
C ALA A 108 -4.90 -5.92 0.18
N GLU A 109 -4.50 -6.93 0.95
CA GLU A 109 -3.92 -6.71 2.27
C GLU A 109 -2.42 -6.92 2.18
N LEU A 110 -1.67 -5.98 2.75
CA LEU A 110 -0.22 -6.04 2.76
C LEU A 110 0.27 -6.07 4.19
N VAL A 111 1.27 -6.89 4.43
CA VAL A 111 1.93 -7.00 5.73
C VAL A 111 3.35 -6.48 5.61
N TYR A 112 3.68 -5.53 6.47
CA TYR A 112 5.01 -4.95 6.58
C TYR A 112 5.59 -5.27 7.95
N VAL A 113 6.89 -5.45 8.01
CA VAL A 113 7.62 -5.66 9.27
C VAL A 113 8.63 -4.54 9.42
N GLY A 114 8.68 -3.95 10.62
CA GLY A 114 9.72 -3.00 10.97
C GLY A 114 11.02 -3.73 11.23
N VAL A 115 12.10 -3.27 10.63
CA VAL A 115 13.40 -3.92 10.77
C VAL A 115 14.49 -2.92 11.08
N ASP A 116 15.49 -3.39 11.82
CA ASP A 116 16.75 -2.69 12.03
C ASP A 116 17.71 -3.14 10.94
N VAL A 117 18.18 -2.19 10.14
CA VAL A 117 19.10 -2.45 9.04
C VAL A 117 20.54 -2.03 9.36
N SER A 118 20.80 -1.61 10.60
CA SER A 118 22.09 -1.02 10.97
C SER A 118 23.26 -2.00 10.87
N ASN A 119 23.01 -3.32 10.87
CA ASN A 119 24.06 -4.32 10.83
C ASN A 119 23.78 -5.50 9.89
N LEU A 120 23.17 -5.27 8.76
CA LEU A 120 22.92 -6.25 7.69
C LEU A 120 21.96 -7.41 8.04
N GLN A 121 21.52 -7.55 9.28
CA GLN A 121 20.72 -8.70 9.71
C GLN A 121 19.22 -8.48 9.71
N ARG A 122 18.74 -7.33 9.33
CA ARG A 122 17.31 -7.00 9.24
C ARG A 122 16.49 -7.59 10.38
N ARG A 123 16.87 -7.28 11.61
CA ARG A 123 16.14 -7.77 12.79
C ARG A 123 14.79 -7.09 12.90
N PRO A 124 13.70 -7.85 13.12
CA PRO A 124 12.43 -7.23 13.45
C PRO A 124 12.53 -6.34 14.69
N VAL A 125 11.89 -5.17 14.61
CA VAL A 125 11.85 -4.24 15.74
C VAL A 125 10.42 -3.84 16.05
N PRO A 126 10.11 -3.51 17.33
CA PRO A 126 8.78 -3.07 17.70
C PRO A 126 8.40 -1.80 16.95
N LEU A 127 7.14 -1.73 16.53
CA LEU A 127 6.60 -0.60 15.79
C LEU A 127 6.14 0.53 16.70
N LEU A 128 5.73 0.20 17.91
CA LEU A 128 5.21 1.15 18.88
C LEU A 128 6.06 1.14 20.13
N PRO A 129 6.11 2.25 20.88
CA PRO A 129 6.79 2.27 22.16
C PRO A 129 6.22 1.24 23.11
N ASP A 130 7.05 0.65 23.96
CA ASP A 130 6.58 -0.23 25.03
C ASP A 130 5.64 0.56 25.92
N LYS A 131 4.51 -0.04 26.23
CA LYS A 131 3.61 0.54 27.22
C LYS A 131 4.20 0.31 28.60
N ILE A 132 4.55 1.39 29.27
CA ILE A 132 4.93 1.32 30.68
C ILE A 132 3.63 1.23 31.46
N VAL A 133 3.45 0.12 32.15
CA VAL A 133 2.26 -0.11 32.98
C VAL A 133 2.58 0.31 34.41
#